data_aca6d4f409963055f5fcb63af7b1a59a
#
_entry.id   aca6d4f409963055f5fcb63af7b1a59a
#
_cell.length_a   1.000
_cell.length_b   1.000
_cell.length_c   1.000
_cell.angle_alpha   90.00
_cell.angle_beta   90.00
_cell.angle_gamma   90.00
#
_symmetry.space_group_name_H-M   'P 1'
#
loop_
_entity.id
_entity.type
_entity.pdbx_description
1 polymer ?
#
loop_
_entity_poly.entity_id
_entity_poly.type
_entity_poly.pdbx_seq_one_letter_code
_entity_poly.pdbx_strand_id
1 'polypeptide(L)'
;MSALLWLLITLPLGAGAVLAVTGLTATGRRYDRLIPAAALTASVATLGAAVAAALTRPAASAPLFPGMDAGLAVDGLSAVMVVTVAAVTTAVLAFAAGEFGAGEFGPDENRGRFFGLMLVFSGAMLVTVTATTLPLLLMAWEAMGATSWALIGYGWRGPGKTAAADVAFLTTRTADLGIYVAAGAALAGGVTTLRLGSLPGAVSPWQHVITAGVVLAALGKSAQLPFSFWLSRAMEGPSPVSALLHSAAMVAAGAYLLLRLEPLLAATGWAGPLVAWSGAVTALVLGLVAAAQTDLKQLLAASTCAQIGFVVLAAGSHGVAGGTTQLVAHAATKAGLFLAAGAWLTALGTKRLPALRGAVRTGRTVGVAFTVGALTLAGLPPLSLWAAKDEVLAAARGEGTGLYVVGLAAAAVATVYSVKALWYVTRPLPSDLGAGYDTEPRGAERHGPRCTARTTPVPLIALISAAAVLGVLALPGPASWLRSLLGAAGEQAPEPWEFALSAGLTLAVAGLVWWWATRPAAVSSKSRLARGVWHGTSPRCRSRASTSSTSTILRLAMHRTR
;
A
#
# COMPACT_ATOMS: atom_id res chain seq x y z
N MET A 1 32.06 -2.11 4.02
CA MET A 1 30.84 -1.31 3.70
C MET A 1 30.04 -1.91 2.53
N SER A 2 30.68 -2.39 1.45
CA SER A 2 29.98 -3.09 0.35
C SER A 2 29.22 -4.35 0.80
N ALA A 3 29.79 -5.12 1.75
CA ALA A 3 29.15 -6.33 2.29
C ALA A 3 27.79 -6.06 2.95
N LEU A 4 27.63 -4.91 3.64
CA LEU A 4 26.35 -4.54 4.24
C LEU A 4 25.25 -4.33 3.19
N LEU A 5 25.57 -3.70 2.06
CA LEU A 5 24.62 -3.45 0.99
C LEU A 5 24.21 -4.76 0.30
N TRP A 6 25.19 -5.66 0.08
CA TRP A 6 24.88 -7.00 -0.43
C TRP A 6 24.03 -7.80 0.55
N LEU A 7 24.31 -7.72 1.87
CA LEU A 7 23.48 -8.38 2.89
C LEU A 7 22.05 -7.85 2.88
N LEU A 8 21.87 -6.53 2.81
CA LEU A 8 20.54 -5.87 2.74
C LEU A 8 19.67 -6.46 1.62
N ILE A 9 20.27 -6.82 0.49
CA ILE A 9 19.57 -7.30 -0.70
C ILE A 9 19.49 -8.82 -0.74
N THR A 10 20.61 -9.52 -0.52
CA THR A 10 20.66 -10.97 -0.66
C THR A 10 19.92 -11.70 0.45
N LEU A 11 19.82 -11.11 1.64
CA LEU A 11 19.12 -11.73 2.75
C LEU A 11 17.62 -11.93 2.46
N PRO A 12 16.82 -10.90 2.11
CA PRO A 12 15.39 -11.11 1.82
C PRO A 12 15.17 -11.91 0.52
N LEU A 13 15.99 -11.70 -0.52
CA LEU A 13 15.88 -12.44 -1.76
C LEU A 13 16.22 -13.92 -1.57
N GLY A 14 17.32 -14.23 -0.91
CA GLY A 14 17.79 -15.60 -0.67
C GLY A 14 16.88 -16.35 0.31
N ALA A 15 16.57 -15.77 1.47
CA ALA A 15 15.63 -16.34 2.41
C ALA A 15 14.25 -16.56 1.78
N GLY A 16 13.79 -15.57 1.00
CA GLY A 16 12.52 -15.65 0.28
C GLY A 16 12.49 -16.77 -0.75
N ALA A 17 13.55 -16.91 -1.56
CA ALA A 17 13.67 -18.00 -2.53
C ALA A 17 13.70 -19.37 -1.85
N VAL A 18 14.49 -19.53 -0.79
CA VAL A 18 14.56 -20.78 -0.02
C VAL A 18 13.18 -21.15 0.56
N LEU A 19 12.48 -20.19 1.18
CA LEU A 19 11.15 -20.44 1.74
C LEU A 19 10.12 -20.77 0.65
N ALA A 20 10.16 -20.10 -0.49
CA ALA A 20 9.25 -20.36 -1.61
C ALA A 20 9.47 -21.78 -2.17
N VAL A 21 10.73 -22.19 -2.38
CA VAL A 21 11.07 -23.52 -2.90
C VAL A 21 10.76 -24.62 -1.89
N THR A 22 11.13 -24.44 -0.61
CA THR A 22 10.82 -25.43 0.45
C THR A 22 9.31 -25.62 0.59
N GLY A 23 8.52 -24.57 0.40
CA GLY A 23 7.07 -24.66 0.38
C GLY A 23 6.52 -25.57 -0.73
N LEU A 24 7.24 -25.81 -1.82
CA LEU A 24 6.80 -26.69 -2.91
C LEU A 24 7.06 -28.17 -2.61
N THR A 25 7.87 -28.50 -1.60
CA THR A 25 8.27 -29.88 -1.28
C THR A 25 7.39 -30.47 -0.19
N ALA A 26 7.20 -31.81 -0.21
CA ALA A 26 6.50 -32.53 0.86
C ALA A 26 7.19 -32.37 2.23
N THR A 27 8.52 -32.25 2.22
CA THR A 27 9.34 -32.01 3.43
C THR A 27 9.06 -30.64 4.03
N GLY A 28 8.75 -29.63 3.21
CA GLY A 28 8.43 -28.26 3.67
C GLY A 28 7.17 -28.21 4.53
N ARG A 29 6.18 -29.07 4.29
CA ARG A 29 4.95 -29.17 5.11
C ARG A 29 5.24 -29.58 6.56
N ARG A 30 6.31 -30.32 6.80
CA ARG A 30 6.74 -30.73 8.14
C ARG A 30 7.22 -29.54 8.99
N TYR A 31 7.79 -28.53 8.33
CA TYR A 31 8.33 -27.32 8.96
C TYR A 31 7.41 -26.11 8.85
N ASP A 32 6.17 -26.30 8.42
CA ASP A 32 5.19 -25.23 8.13
C ASP A 32 4.99 -24.25 9.30
N ARG A 33 5.16 -24.76 10.55
CA ARG A 33 5.08 -23.93 11.77
C ARG A 33 6.30 -23.02 11.99
N LEU A 34 7.47 -23.35 11.41
CA LEU A 34 8.70 -22.58 11.56
C LEU A 34 8.85 -21.50 10.48
N ILE A 35 8.14 -21.64 9.36
CA ILE A 35 8.22 -20.75 8.22
C ILE A 35 7.92 -19.28 8.58
N PRO A 36 6.82 -18.96 9.30
CA PRO A 36 6.55 -17.58 9.70
C PRO A 36 7.65 -16.99 10.60
N ALA A 37 8.20 -17.79 11.51
CA ALA A 37 9.29 -17.36 12.39
C ALA A 37 10.57 -17.10 11.58
N ALA A 38 10.93 -17.98 10.64
CA ALA A 38 12.09 -17.79 9.77
C ALA A 38 11.95 -16.56 8.88
N ALA A 39 10.76 -16.33 8.29
CA ALA A 39 10.48 -15.15 7.49
C ALA A 39 10.56 -13.87 8.33
N LEU A 40 10.01 -13.89 9.55
CA LEU A 40 10.05 -12.74 10.44
C LEU A 40 11.49 -12.44 10.88
N THR A 41 12.29 -13.48 11.24
CA THR A 41 13.70 -13.32 11.58
C THR A 41 14.49 -12.70 10.41
N ALA A 42 14.28 -13.19 9.18
CA ALA A 42 14.93 -12.64 8.00
C ALA A 42 14.52 -11.16 7.77
N SER A 43 13.23 -10.82 7.96
CA SER A 43 12.77 -9.44 7.77
C SER A 43 13.29 -8.48 8.85
N VAL A 44 13.37 -8.92 10.11
CA VAL A 44 13.96 -8.13 11.21
C VAL A 44 15.45 -7.91 10.98
N ALA A 45 16.18 -8.94 10.55
CA ALA A 45 17.59 -8.81 10.18
C ALA A 45 17.77 -7.86 8.98
N THR A 46 16.89 -7.93 7.98
CA THR A 46 16.85 -6.98 6.85
C THR A 46 16.58 -5.55 7.33
N LEU A 47 15.67 -5.35 8.28
CA LEU A 47 15.43 -4.03 8.87
C LEU A 47 16.66 -3.50 9.60
N GLY A 48 17.36 -4.33 10.38
CA GLY A 48 18.62 -3.96 11.01
C GLY A 48 19.68 -3.56 9.99
N ALA A 49 19.81 -4.33 8.90
CA ALA A 49 20.72 -4.00 7.80
C ALA A 49 20.30 -2.69 7.08
N ALA A 50 18.99 -2.44 6.91
CA ALA A 50 18.48 -1.21 6.30
C ALA A 50 18.79 0.03 7.14
N VAL A 51 18.63 -0.05 8.46
CA VAL A 51 19.00 1.05 9.39
C VAL A 51 20.49 1.29 9.34
N ALA A 52 21.32 0.24 9.41
CA ALA A 52 22.77 0.36 9.32
C ALA A 52 23.20 0.95 7.97
N ALA A 53 22.57 0.54 6.86
CA ALA A 53 22.85 1.08 5.54
C ALA A 53 22.41 2.56 5.40
N ALA A 54 21.29 2.95 6.00
CA ALA A 54 20.84 4.33 6.01
C ALA A 54 21.83 5.26 6.76
N LEU A 55 22.44 4.76 7.84
CA LEU A 55 23.42 5.51 8.62
C LEU A 55 24.79 5.59 7.95
N THR A 56 25.23 4.52 7.28
CA THR A 56 26.59 4.39 6.71
C THR A 56 26.69 4.75 5.23
N ARG A 57 25.53 4.81 4.53
CA ARG A 57 25.40 5.14 3.10
C ARG A 57 26.38 4.39 2.21
N PRO A 58 26.35 3.04 2.21
CA PRO A 58 27.27 2.25 1.41
C PRO A 58 26.95 2.36 -0.09
N ALA A 59 28.00 2.21 -0.92
CA ALA A 59 27.89 2.01 -2.35
C ALA A 59 28.64 0.74 -2.75
N ALA A 60 28.15 0.05 -3.76
CA ALA A 60 28.75 -1.15 -4.32
C ALA A 60 28.44 -1.23 -5.82
N SER A 61 29.33 -1.84 -6.57
CA SER A 61 29.08 -2.22 -7.95
C SER A 61 29.66 -3.61 -8.20
N ALA A 62 29.03 -4.34 -9.12
CA ALA A 62 29.52 -5.62 -9.62
C ALA A 62 29.34 -5.65 -11.14
N PRO A 63 30.21 -6.30 -11.90
CA PRO A 63 30.01 -6.46 -13.34
C PRO A 63 28.77 -7.32 -13.59
N LEU A 64 27.86 -6.82 -14.42
CA LEU A 64 26.63 -7.53 -14.79
C LEU A 64 26.76 -8.10 -16.21
N PHE A 65 27.16 -7.24 -17.15
CA PHE A 65 27.46 -7.58 -18.54
C PHE A 65 28.71 -6.83 -18.98
N PRO A 66 29.39 -7.21 -20.07
CA PRO A 66 30.51 -6.45 -20.60
C PRO A 66 30.13 -4.97 -20.84
N GLY A 67 30.79 -4.07 -20.11
CA GLY A 67 30.53 -2.63 -20.18
C GLY A 67 29.35 -2.11 -19.37
N MET A 68 28.65 -2.96 -18.61
CA MET A 68 27.50 -2.58 -17.79
C MET A 68 27.64 -3.13 -16.37
N ASP A 69 27.54 -2.26 -15.38
CA ASP A 69 27.62 -2.61 -13.97
C ASP A 69 26.25 -2.70 -13.31
N ALA A 70 26.12 -3.66 -12.39
CA ALA A 70 25.09 -3.64 -11.37
C ALA A 70 25.49 -2.64 -10.28
N GLY A 71 25.10 -1.40 -10.43
CA GLY A 71 25.43 -0.36 -9.47
C GLY A 71 24.36 -0.21 -8.39
N LEU A 72 24.79 -0.14 -7.14
CA LEU A 72 23.95 0.03 -5.95
C LEU A 72 24.52 1.14 -5.08
N ALA A 73 23.67 2.01 -4.54
CA ALA A 73 24.07 3.01 -3.55
C ALA A 73 22.90 3.37 -2.63
N VAL A 74 23.25 3.72 -1.39
CA VAL A 74 22.30 4.30 -0.44
C VAL A 74 22.65 5.78 -0.26
N ASP A 75 21.88 6.65 -0.89
CA ASP A 75 21.90 8.09 -0.69
C ASP A 75 20.78 8.54 0.26
N GLY A 76 20.49 9.85 0.34
CA GLY A 76 19.46 10.38 1.22
C GLY A 76 18.08 9.80 0.97
N LEU A 77 17.64 9.77 -0.29
CA LEU A 77 16.31 9.25 -0.68
C LEU A 77 16.24 7.73 -0.48
N SER A 78 17.25 7.00 -0.93
CA SER A 78 17.34 5.55 -0.72
C SER A 78 17.38 5.18 0.76
N ALA A 79 18.10 5.95 1.60
CA ALA A 79 18.20 5.71 3.04
C ALA A 79 16.82 5.74 3.73
N VAL A 80 16.01 6.73 3.40
CA VAL A 80 14.62 6.81 3.90
C VAL A 80 13.78 5.63 3.40
N MET A 81 13.94 5.28 2.12
CA MET A 81 13.12 4.23 1.49
C MET A 81 13.49 2.82 1.95
N VAL A 82 14.78 2.48 2.11
CA VAL A 82 15.17 1.13 2.57
C VAL A 82 14.65 0.84 3.98
N VAL A 83 14.68 1.85 4.88
CA VAL A 83 14.12 1.72 6.23
C VAL A 83 12.60 1.58 6.17
N THR A 84 11.93 2.41 5.37
CA THR A 84 10.46 2.37 5.23
C THR A 84 9.98 1.02 4.69
N VAL A 85 10.58 0.52 3.61
CA VAL A 85 10.22 -0.78 3.00
C VAL A 85 10.45 -1.92 3.98
N ALA A 86 11.62 -1.97 4.62
CA ALA A 86 11.96 -3.03 5.57
C ALA A 86 11.05 -3.01 6.81
N ALA A 87 10.75 -1.83 7.36
CA ALA A 87 9.87 -1.69 8.52
C ALA A 87 8.43 -2.12 8.22
N VAL A 88 7.87 -1.65 7.08
CA VAL A 88 6.51 -2.05 6.66
C VAL A 88 6.46 -3.55 6.35
N THR A 89 7.47 -4.10 5.67
CA THR A 89 7.55 -5.55 5.40
C THR A 89 7.54 -6.35 6.70
N THR A 90 8.35 -5.96 7.69
CA THR A 90 8.42 -6.64 8.98
C THR A 90 7.07 -6.60 9.71
N ALA A 91 6.42 -5.46 9.74
CA ALA A 91 5.11 -5.32 10.36
C ALA A 91 4.03 -6.15 9.65
N VAL A 92 4.03 -6.16 8.32
CA VAL A 92 3.06 -6.94 7.52
C VAL A 92 3.29 -8.44 7.68
N LEU A 93 4.54 -8.92 7.69
CA LEU A 93 4.85 -10.33 7.90
C LEU A 93 4.51 -10.79 9.33
N ALA A 94 4.74 -9.93 10.35
CA ALA A 94 4.34 -10.21 11.72
C ALA A 94 2.81 -10.34 11.86
N PHE A 95 2.05 -9.48 11.18
CA PHE A 95 0.59 -9.59 11.11
C PHE A 95 0.16 -10.87 10.40
N ALA A 96 0.71 -11.14 9.20
CA ALA A 96 0.38 -12.32 8.41
C ALA A 96 0.66 -13.63 9.17
N ALA A 97 1.72 -13.69 9.97
CA ALA A 97 2.04 -14.84 10.80
C ALA A 97 0.92 -15.21 11.78
N GLY A 98 0.19 -14.21 12.29
CA GLY A 98 -0.97 -14.40 13.15
C GLY A 98 -2.25 -14.80 12.41
N GLU A 99 -2.42 -14.38 11.16
CA GLU A 99 -3.63 -14.63 10.36
C GLU A 99 -3.67 -16.03 9.73
N PHE A 100 -2.50 -16.69 9.53
CA PHE A 100 -2.46 -18.03 8.97
C PHE A 100 -3.12 -19.07 9.91
N GLY A 101 -4.22 -19.65 9.41
CA GLY A 101 -5.04 -20.62 10.16
C GLY A 101 -6.25 -20.02 10.87
N ALA A 102 -6.35 -18.71 10.94
CA ALA A 102 -7.48 -18.00 11.56
C ALA A 102 -8.34 -17.20 10.57
N GLY A 103 -7.79 -16.78 9.40
CA GLY A 103 -8.38 -15.76 8.57
C GLY A 103 -8.60 -16.09 7.09
N GLU A 104 -8.14 -15.19 6.23
CA GLU A 104 -8.29 -15.26 4.76
C GLU A 104 -7.61 -16.47 4.12
N PHE A 105 -6.71 -17.15 4.86
CA PHE A 105 -5.92 -18.27 4.36
C PHE A 105 -6.61 -19.60 4.63
N GLY A 106 -6.76 -20.42 3.58
CA GLY A 106 -7.28 -21.77 3.67
C GLY A 106 -6.30 -22.76 4.35
N PRO A 107 -6.80 -23.93 4.82
CA PRO A 107 -5.93 -24.94 5.45
C PRO A 107 -4.91 -25.55 4.47
N ASP A 108 -5.18 -25.52 3.18
CA ASP A 108 -4.32 -26.06 2.11
C ASP A 108 -3.37 -25.02 1.51
N GLU A 109 -3.38 -23.79 2.01
CA GLU A 109 -2.52 -22.74 1.49
C GLU A 109 -1.10 -22.85 2.04
N ASN A 110 -0.14 -22.73 1.13
CA ASN A 110 1.27 -23.00 1.37
C ASN A 110 1.98 -21.77 1.99
N ARG A 111 2.27 -21.83 3.28
CA ARG A 111 2.96 -20.74 4.01
C ARG A 111 4.32 -20.41 3.42
N GLY A 112 5.11 -21.42 3.02
CA GLY A 112 6.43 -21.20 2.44
C GLY A 112 6.37 -20.34 1.17
N ARG A 113 5.45 -20.67 0.29
CA ARG A 113 5.23 -19.89 -0.94
C ARG A 113 4.79 -18.45 -0.61
N PHE A 114 3.90 -18.26 0.37
CA PHE A 114 3.42 -16.94 0.75
C PHE A 114 4.55 -16.07 1.32
N PHE A 115 5.16 -16.50 2.41
CA PHE A 115 6.22 -15.74 3.09
C PHE A 115 7.45 -15.58 2.21
N GLY A 116 7.78 -16.61 1.41
CA GLY A 116 8.86 -16.55 0.44
C GLY A 116 8.64 -15.48 -0.62
N LEU A 117 7.48 -15.46 -1.27
CA LEU A 117 7.14 -14.44 -2.27
C LEU A 117 7.10 -13.03 -1.68
N MET A 118 6.60 -12.87 -0.45
CA MET A 118 6.59 -11.56 0.23
C MET A 118 8.01 -11.04 0.47
N LEU A 119 8.94 -11.89 0.87
CA LEU A 119 10.35 -11.52 1.06
C LEU A 119 11.05 -11.21 -0.27
N VAL A 120 10.84 -12.04 -1.32
CA VAL A 120 11.42 -11.77 -2.65
C VAL A 120 10.89 -10.45 -3.21
N PHE A 121 9.60 -10.20 -3.06
CA PHE A 121 8.98 -8.95 -3.48
C PHE A 121 9.58 -7.73 -2.75
N SER A 122 9.74 -7.83 -1.42
CA SER A 122 10.39 -6.77 -0.62
C SER A 122 11.86 -6.60 -1.00
N GLY A 123 12.60 -7.68 -1.22
CA GLY A 123 13.98 -7.66 -1.71
C GLY A 123 14.10 -6.98 -3.07
N ALA A 124 13.21 -7.27 -4.01
CA ALA A 124 13.15 -6.59 -5.30
C ALA A 124 12.91 -5.07 -5.14
N MET A 125 12.04 -4.67 -4.21
CA MET A 125 11.84 -3.24 -3.91
C MET A 125 13.11 -2.61 -3.32
N LEU A 126 13.82 -3.29 -2.42
CA LEU A 126 15.10 -2.79 -1.86
C LEU A 126 16.17 -2.62 -2.95
N VAL A 127 16.26 -3.54 -3.92
CA VAL A 127 17.10 -3.36 -5.10
C VAL A 127 16.67 -2.15 -5.91
N THR A 128 15.36 -2.00 -6.17
CA THR A 128 14.80 -0.87 -6.94
C THR A 128 15.21 0.47 -6.35
N VAL A 129 15.11 0.63 -5.02
CA VAL A 129 15.40 1.92 -4.37
C VAL A 129 16.91 2.18 -4.17
N THR A 130 17.76 1.17 -4.33
CA THR A 130 19.21 1.31 -4.23
C THR A 130 19.92 1.25 -5.58
N ALA A 131 19.25 0.85 -6.65
CA ALA A 131 19.81 0.75 -7.99
C ALA A 131 20.29 2.14 -8.50
N THR A 132 21.50 2.18 -9.04
CA THR A 132 22.07 3.37 -9.68
C THR A 132 22.20 3.24 -11.19
N THR A 133 21.86 2.07 -11.74
CA THR A 133 21.91 1.77 -13.17
C THR A 133 20.58 1.21 -13.67
N LEU A 134 20.21 1.55 -14.92
CA LEU A 134 18.97 1.09 -15.55
C LEU A 134 18.89 -0.45 -15.66
N PRO A 135 19.94 -1.21 -16.01
CA PRO A 135 19.83 -2.66 -16.09
C PRO A 135 19.44 -3.31 -14.76
N LEU A 136 20.07 -2.90 -13.65
CA LEU A 136 19.73 -3.44 -12.34
C LEU A 136 18.34 -3.01 -11.88
N LEU A 137 17.96 -1.75 -12.14
CA LEU A 137 16.61 -1.25 -11.89
C LEU A 137 15.58 -2.09 -12.65
N LEU A 138 15.78 -2.35 -13.93
CA LEU A 138 14.90 -3.19 -14.77
C LEU A 138 14.74 -4.59 -14.19
N MET A 139 15.84 -5.27 -13.85
CA MET A 139 15.78 -6.61 -13.27
C MET A 139 14.93 -6.66 -11.99
N ALA A 140 15.14 -5.69 -11.10
CA ALA A 140 14.37 -5.59 -9.86
C ALA A 140 12.90 -5.23 -10.12
N TRP A 141 12.65 -4.35 -11.06
CA TRP A 141 11.32 -3.90 -11.47
C TRP A 141 10.48 -5.05 -12.03
N GLU A 142 11.09 -5.94 -12.81
CA GLU A 142 10.47 -7.14 -13.35
C GLU A 142 10.23 -8.21 -12.27
N ALA A 143 11.22 -8.43 -11.40
CA ALA A 143 11.06 -9.36 -10.26
C ALA A 143 9.91 -8.92 -9.34
N MET A 144 9.77 -7.61 -9.10
CA MET A 144 8.66 -7.03 -8.36
C MET A 144 7.32 -7.24 -9.09
N GLY A 145 7.28 -7.07 -10.41
CA GLY A 145 6.09 -7.32 -11.24
C GLY A 145 5.63 -8.78 -11.17
N ALA A 146 6.56 -9.72 -11.41
CA ALA A 146 6.26 -11.16 -11.39
C ALA A 146 5.81 -11.65 -10.00
N THR A 147 6.49 -11.21 -8.93
CA THR A 147 6.13 -11.60 -7.57
C THR A 147 4.80 -10.98 -7.13
N SER A 148 4.49 -9.75 -7.56
CA SER A 148 3.18 -9.13 -7.31
C SER A 148 2.05 -9.91 -7.97
N TRP A 149 2.22 -10.35 -9.21
CA TRP A 149 1.27 -11.21 -9.91
C TRP A 149 1.00 -12.50 -9.12
N ALA A 150 2.08 -13.18 -8.70
CA ALA A 150 1.98 -14.42 -7.92
C ALA A 150 1.31 -14.21 -6.54
N LEU A 151 1.48 -13.03 -5.92
CA LEU A 151 0.87 -12.68 -4.63
C LEU A 151 -0.59 -12.27 -4.77
N ILE A 152 -0.98 -11.50 -5.79
CA ILE A 152 -2.38 -11.14 -6.06
C ILE A 152 -3.18 -12.40 -6.39
N GLY A 153 -2.62 -13.29 -7.23
CA GLY A 153 -3.20 -14.57 -7.58
C GLY A 153 -2.96 -15.68 -6.56
N TYR A 154 -2.53 -15.38 -5.34
CA TYR A 154 -2.08 -16.38 -4.36
C TYR A 154 -3.11 -17.49 -4.11
N GLY A 155 -4.38 -17.13 -3.88
CA GLY A 155 -5.50 -18.06 -3.76
C GLY A 155 -6.08 -18.50 -5.11
N TRP A 156 -5.26 -18.90 -6.07
CA TRP A 156 -5.59 -19.15 -7.48
C TRP A 156 -6.75 -20.14 -7.74
N ARG A 157 -7.09 -20.99 -6.74
CA ARG A 157 -8.28 -21.85 -6.81
C ARG A 157 -9.60 -21.10 -6.63
N GLY A 158 -9.55 -19.87 -6.10
CA GLY A 158 -10.73 -19.01 -5.95
C GLY A 158 -11.16 -18.41 -7.29
N PRO A 159 -12.47 -18.24 -7.54
CA PRO A 159 -12.98 -17.68 -8.78
C PRO A 159 -12.48 -16.23 -8.98
N GLY A 160 -12.03 -15.92 -10.19
CA GLY A 160 -11.64 -14.56 -10.59
C GLY A 160 -10.27 -14.07 -10.11
N LYS A 161 -9.59 -14.77 -9.17
CA LYS A 161 -8.32 -14.30 -8.59
C LYS A 161 -7.17 -14.30 -9.60
N THR A 162 -7.08 -15.32 -10.45
CA THR A 162 -6.08 -15.38 -11.53
C THR A 162 -6.32 -14.28 -12.55
N ALA A 163 -7.56 -14.12 -13.01
CA ALA A 163 -7.90 -13.06 -13.96
C ALA A 163 -7.61 -11.65 -13.40
N ALA A 164 -7.83 -11.46 -12.09
CA ALA A 164 -7.49 -10.20 -11.42
C ALA A 164 -5.97 -9.96 -11.39
N ALA A 165 -5.18 -11.00 -11.11
CA ALA A 165 -3.72 -10.94 -11.15
C ALA A 165 -3.21 -10.67 -12.57
N ASP A 166 -3.79 -11.32 -13.58
CA ASP A 166 -3.43 -11.14 -14.99
C ASP A 166 -3.70 -9.71 -15.47
N VAL A 167 -4.87 -9.15 -15.13
CA VAL A 167 -5.18 -7.75 -15.45
C VAL A 167 -4.19 -6.80 -14.80
N ALA A 168 -3.86 -7.00 -13.52
CA ALA A 168 -2.90 -6.15 -12.82
C ALA A 168 -1.49 -6.27 -13.46
N PHE A 169 -1.05 -7.48 -13.77
CA PHE A 169 0.24 -7.74 -14.38
C PHE A 169 0.35 -7.17 -15.79
N LEU A 170 -0.62 -7.47 -16.66
CA LEU A 170 -0.59 -7.00 -18.05
C LEU A 170 -0.63 -5.47 -18.14
N THR A 171 -1.43 -4.82 -17.29
CA THR A 171 -1.51 -3.35 -17.27
C THR A 171 -0.17 -2.73 -16.86
N THR A 172 0.43 -3.20 -15.76
CA THR A 172 1.71 -2.67 -15.31
C THR A 172 2.82 -3.03 -16.29
N ARG A 173 2.81 -4.24 -16.85
CA ARG A 173 3.79 -4.71 -17.83
C ARG A 173 3.78 -3.89 -19.12
N THR A 174 2.60 -3.52 -19.61
CA THR A 174 2.49 -2.65 -20.79
C THR A 174 3.14 -1.28 -20.53
N ALA A 175 2.94 -0.71 -19.36
CA ALA A 175 3.59 0.55 -18.98
C ALA A 175 5.11 0.37 -18.77
N ASP A 176 5.54 -0.76 -18.20
CA ASP A 176 6.94 -1.08 -17.92
C ASP A 176 7.80 -1.15 -19.19
N LEU A 177 7.20 -1.42 -20.38
CA LEU A 177 7.89 -1.30 -21.66
C LEU A 177 8.53 0.08 -21.86
N GLY A 178 8.01 1.11 -21.23
CA GLY A 178 8.59 2.45 -21.25
C GLY A 178 10.02 2.48 -20.72
N ILE A 179 10.38 1.71 -19.66
CA ILE A 179 11.78 1.68 -19.17
C ILE A 179 12.69 0.98 -20.17
N TYR A 180 12.22 -0.03 -20.90
CA TYR A 180 13.01 -0.69 -21.97
C TYR A 180 13.30 0.28 -23.11
N VAL A 181 12.29 1.05 -23.53
CA VAL A 181 12.46 2.11 -24.52
C VAL A 181 13.43 3.16 -24.01
N ALA A 182 13.31 3.56 -22.73
CA ALA A 182 14.24 4.52 -22.11
C ALA A 182 15.68 4.01 -22.08
N ALA A 183 15.89 2.70 -21.81
CA ALA A 183 17.23 2.11 -21.82
C ALA A 183 17.85 2.09 -23.22
N GLY A 184 17.08 1.71 -24.25
CA GLY A 184 17.51 1.77 -25.65
C GLY A 184 17.81 3.20 -26.11
N ALA A 185 16.95 4.15 -25.75
CA ALA A 185 17.12 5.57 -26.04
C ALA A 185 18.35 6.16 -25.31
N ALA A 186 18.65 5.70 -24.09
CA ALA A 186 19.84 6.15 -23.35
C ALA A 186 21.15 5.73 -24.09
N LEU A 187 21.19 4.50 -24.57
CA LEU A 187 22.33 4.02 -25.39
C LEU A 187 22.45 4.84 -26.68
N ALA A 188 21.36 5.06 -27.40
CA ALA A 188 21.33 5.87 -28.62
C ALA A 188 21.69 7.33 -28.35
N GLY A 189 21.35 7.86 -27.16
CA GLY A 189 21.68 9.22 -26.70
C GLY A 189 23.08 9.37 -26.11
N GLY A 190 23.95 8.34 -26.21
CA GLY A 190 25.33 8.40 -25.77
C GLY A 190 25.58 8.07 -24.28
N VAL A 191 24.54 7.67 -23.53
CA VAL A 191 24.65 7.26 -22.12
C VAL A 191 24.97 5.76 -22.03
N THR A 192 26.17 5.38 -22.44
CA THR A 192 26.60 3.97 -22.56
C THR A 192 26.68 3.24 -21.22
N THR A 193 26.93 3.94 -20.12
CA THR A 193 26.99 3.36 -18.78
C THR A 193 25.62 3.07 -18.17
N LEU A 194 24.57 3.55 -18.77
CA LEU A 194 23.17 3.44 -18.29
C LEU A 194 22.98 3.85 -16.82
N ARG A 195 23.84 4.74 -16.30
CA ARG A 195 23.70 5.28 -14.94
C ARG A 195 22.53 6.25 -14.87
N LEU A 196 21.69 6.11 -13.86
CA LEU A 196 20.50 6.95 -13.66
C LEU A 196 20.84 8.45 -13.59
N GLY A 197 21.93 8.79 -12.89
CA GLY A 197 22.40 10.18 -12.77
C GLY A 197 22.97 10.77 -14.06
N SER A 198 23.25 9.96 -15.08
CA SER A 198 23.76 10.43 -16.38
C SER A 198 22.65 10.62 -17.41
N LEU A 199 21.43 10.19 -17.15
CA LEU A 199 20.32 10.28 -18.11
C LEU A 199 19.96 11.71 -18.52
N PRO A 200 20.03 12.73 -17.62
CA PRO A 200 19.79 14.12 -18.02
C PRO A 200 20.77 14.67 -19.07
N GLY A 201 21.95 14.06 -19.20
CA GLY A 201 22.97 14.42 -20.17
C GLY A 201 22.86 13.75 -21.54
N ALA A 202 21.81 12.99 -21.79
CA ALA A 202 21.58 12.34 -23.09
C ALA A 202 21.35 13.39 -24.20
N VAL A 203 21.85 13.13 -25.41
CA VAL A 203 21.69 14.02 -26.56
C VAL A 203 20.25 14.04 -27.03
N SER A 204 19.73 15.25 -27.32
CA SER A 204 18.39 15.41 -27.96
C SER A 204 18.39 14.75 -29.36
N PRO A 205 17.30 14.05 -29.77
CA PRO A 205 15.98 13.96 -29.09
C PRO A 205 15.87 12.82 -28.07
N TRP A 206 16.91 12.04 -27.85
CA TRP A 206 16.89 10.83 -27.02
C TRP A 206 16.53 11.10 -25.56
N GLN A 207 16.98 12.27 -25.03
CA GLN A 207 16.60 12.68 -23.68
C GLN A 207 15.08 12.73 -23.50
N HIS A 208 14.33 13.23 -24.47
CA HIS A 208 12.87 13.29 -24.41
C HIS A 208 12.23 11.89 -24.47
N VAL A 209 12.81 10.97 -25.27
CA VAL A 209 12.35 9.57 -25.35
C VAL A 209 12.59 8.83 -24.05
N ILE A 210 13.77 9.02 -23.43
CA ILE A 210 14.10 8.46 -22.11
C ILE A 210 13.06 8.93 -21.09
N THR A 211 12.83 10.23 -21.03
CA THR A 211 11.89 10.81 -20.07
C THR A 211 10.47 10.31 -20.27
N ALA A 212 9.98 10.28 -21.52
CA ALA A 212 8.66 9.75 -21.83
C ALA A 212 8.50 8.28 -21.39
N GLY A 213 9.52 7.45 -21.65
CA GLY A 213 9.52 6.05 -21.26
C GLY A 213 9.50 5.87 -19.73
N VAL A 214 10.33 6.64 -19.01
CA VAL A 214 10.36 6.63 -17.54
C VAL A 214 9.03 7.09 -16.95
N VAL A 215 8.46 8.18 -17.46
CA VAL A 215 7.17 8.71 -16.98
C VAL A 215 6.05 7.70 -17.22
N LEU A 216 5.99 7.07 -18.40
CA LEU A 216 5.00 6.05 -18.71
C LEU A 216 5.05 4.88 -17.71
N ALA A 217 6.23 4.31 -17.49
CA ALA A 217 6.41 3.20 -16.57
C ALA A 217 6.09 3.59 -15.11
N ALA A 218 6.51 4.77 -14.69
CA ALA A 218 6.26 5.27 -13.35
C ALA A 218 4.76 5.50 -13.09
N LEU A 219 4.03 6.12 -14.03
CA LEU A 219 2.58 6.32 -13.92
C LEU A 219 1.82 4.99 -13.90
N GLY A 220 2.23 4.01 -14.72
CA GLY A 220 1.64 2.68 -14.72
C GLY A 220 1.80 1.96 -13.39
N LYS A 221 3.03 1.91 -12.86
CA LYS A 221 3.33 1.24 -11.58
C LYS A 221 2.68 1.95 -10.40
N SER A 222 2.61 3.29 -10.44
CA SER A 222 1.97 4.11 -9.39
C SER A 222 0.44 4.14 -9.48
N ALA A 223 -0.16 3.38 -10.38
CA ALA A 223 -1.62 3.35 -10.60
C ALA A 223 -2.23 4.76 -10.84
N GLN A 224 -1.51 5.61 -11.56
CA GLN A 224 -2.02 6.91 -11.96
C GLN A 224 -2.91 6.79 -13.20
N LEU A 225 -3.75 7.78 -13.45
CA LEU A 225 -4.57 7.80 -14.66
C LEU A 225 -3.68 7.79 -15.92
N PRO A 226 -4.02 7.01 -16.94
CA PRO A 226 -5.23 6.17 -17.09
C PRO A 226 -5.10 4.74 -16.52
N PHE A 227 -3.99 4.37 -15.89
CA PHE A 227 -3.67 3.00 -15.46
C PHE A 227 -4.26 2.59 -14.11
N SER A 228 -5.03 3.43 -13.43
CA SER A 228 -5.49 3.22 -12.05
C SER A 228 -6.34 1.96 -11.81
N PHE A 229 -6.99 1.42 -12.85
CA PHE A 229 -7.95 0.32 -12.73
C PHE A 229 -7.34 -1.00 -12.27
N TRP A 230 -6.06 -1.27 -12.54
CA TRP A 230 -5.41 -2.50 -12.11
C TRP A 230 -5.37 -2.64 -10.58
N LEU A 231 -5.25 -1.51 -9.86
CA LEU A 231 -5.20 -1.52 -8.40
C LEU A 231 -6.50 -2.01 -7.78
N SER A 232 -7.65 -1.65 -8.37
CA SER A 232 -8.96 -2.17 -7.97
C SER A 232 -9.04 -3.69 -8.13
N ARG A 233 -8.52 -4.24 -9.23
CA ARG A 233 -8.45 -5.69 -9.46
C ARG A 233 -7.52 -6.39 -8.47
N ALA A 234 -6.39 -5.78 -8.14
CA ALA A 234 -5.43 -6.33 -7.17
C ALA A 234 -6.02 -6.53 -5.75
N MET A 235 -7.18 -5.93 -5.43
CA MET A 235 -7.86 -6.13 -4.14
C MET A 235 -8.44 -7.53 -3.92
N GLU A 236 -8.46 -8.39 -4.93
CA GLU A 236 -8.81 -9.81 -4.79
C GLU A 236 -7.71 -10.63 -4.09
N GLY A 237 -6.52 -10.08 -3.96
CA GLY A 237 -5.42 -10.65 -3.18
C GLY A 237 -5.66 -10.58 -1.67
N PRO A 238 -4.92 -11.39 -0.87
CA PRO A 238 -4.99 -11.36 0.59
C PRO A 238 -4.68 -9.97 1.18
N SER A 239 -5.28 -9.64 2.33
CA SER A 239 -5.11 -8.33 2.96
C SER A 239 -3.66 -7.98 3.31
N PRO A 240 -2.80 -8.89 3.82
CA PRO A 240 -1.37 -8.59 4.01
C PRO A 240 -0.64 -8.27 2.70
N VAL A 241 -1.01 -8.94 1.60
CA VAL A 241 -0.47 -8.62 0.26
C VAL A 241 -0.88 -7.20 -0.14
N SER A 242 -2.16 -6.87 0.00
CA SER A 242 -2.65 -5.52 -0.29
C SER A 242 -1.95 -4.47 0.58
N ALA A 243 -1.69 -4.78 1.86
CA ALA A 243 -0.98 -3.88 2.77
C ALA A 243 0.44 -3.59 2.31
N LEU A 244 1.22 -4.57 1.84
CA LEU A 244 2.59 -4.35 1.40
C LEU A 244 2.65 -3.71 0.00
N LEU A 245 1.94 -4.28 -0.98
CA LEU A 245 2.00 -3.86 -2.38
C LEU A 245 1.53 -2.41 -2.57
N HIS A 246 0.46 -2.02 -1.85
CA HIS A 246 -0.23 -0.76 -2.08
C HIS A 246 0.12 0.35 -1.08
N SER A 247 1.05 0.07 -0.15
CA SER A 247 1.54 1.09 0.79
C SER A 247 2.98 1.53 0.52
N ALA A 248 3.94 0.62 0.65
CA ALA A 248 5.36 0.96 0.70
C ALA A 248 6.17 0.42 -0.50
N ALA A 249 5.56 -0.40 -1.37
CA ALA A 249 6.33 -1.11 -2.38
C ALA A 249 5.85 -0.81 -3.81
N MET A 250 4.97 -1.59 -4.42
CA MET A 250 4.72 -1.52 -5.86
C MET A 250 4.28 -0.13 -6.35
N VAL A 251 3.25 0.46 -5.73
CA VAL A 251 2.78 1.80 -6.13
C VAL A 251 3.78 2.90 -5.73
N ALA A 252 4.50 2.68 -4.63
CA ALA A 252 5.56 3.57 -4.18
C ALA A 252 6.77 3.57 -5.13
N ALA A 253 7.08 2.44 -5.78
CA ALA A 253 8.24 2.33 -6.68
C ALA A 253 8.15 3.30 -7.87
N GLY A 254 6.98 3.43 -8.50
CA GLY A 254 6.82 4.37 -9.61
C GLY A 254 6.95 5.83 -9.17
N ALA A 255 6.30 6.19 -8.06
CA ALA A 255 6.41 7.54 -7.51
C ALA A 255 7.85 7.85 -7.03
N TYR A 256 8.52 6.88 -6.39
CA TYR A 256 9.93 6.95 -6.04
C TYR A 256 10.82 7.21 -7.27
N LEU A 257 10.56 6.49 -8.38
CA LEU A 257 11.34 6.64 -9.61
C LEU A 257 11.24 8.07 -10.16
N LEU A 258 10.05 8.71 -10.08
CA LEU A 258 9.88 10.10 -10.48
C LEU A 258 10.62 11.08 -9.56
N LEU A 259 10.56 10.87 -8.22
CA LEU A 259 11.35 11.64 -7.26
C LEU A 259 12.85 11.47 -7.49
N ARG A 260 13.30 10.24 -7.81
CA ARG A 260 14.70 9.92 -8.08
C ARG A 260 15.23 10.56 -9.34
N LEU A 261 14.39 10.65 -10.37
CA LEU A 261 14.73 11.19 -11.68
C LEU A 261 14.16 12.60 -11.88
N GLU A 262 13.91 13.33 -10.79
CA GLU A 262 13.52 14.73 -10.84
C GLU A 262 14.48 15.57 -11.72
N PRO A 263 15.82 15.41 -11.65
CA PRO A 263 16.73 16.14 -12.53
C PRO A 263 16.51 15.86 -14.03
N LEU A 264 16.03 14.67 -14.39
CA LEU A 264 15.67 14.33 -15.77
C LEU A 264 14.35 15.02 -16.18
N LEU A 265 13.37 15.09 -15.27
CA LEU A 265 12.12 15.80 -15.51
C LEU A 265 12.37 17.30 -15.72
N ALA A 266 13.20 17.90 -14.88
CA ALA A 266 13.61 19.31 -14.99
C ALA A 266 14.33 19.60 -16.31
N ALA A 267 15.26 18.73 -16.71
CA ALA A 267 16.04 18.91 -17.93
C ALA A 267 15.22 18.88 -19.23
N THR A 268 14.04 18.26 -19.23
CA THR A 268 13.18 18.14 -20.42
C THR A 268 12.13 19.23 -20.56
N GLY A 269 11.88 20.04 -19.53
CA GLY A 269 10.95 21.17 -19.52
C GLY A 269 9.45 20.84 -19.55
N TRP A 270 9.01 19.91 -20.41
CA TRP A 270 7.59 19.51 -20.51
C TRP A 270 7.19 18.47 -19.46
N ALA A 271 8.13 17.67 -18.98
CA ALA A 271 7.84 16.49 -18.17
C ALA A 271 7.41 16.86 -16.74
N GLY A 272 8.04 17.84 -16.11
CA GLY A 272 7.65 18.35 -14.81
C GLY A 272 6.17 18.73 -14.76
N PRO A 273 5.71 19.71 -15.59
CA PRO A 273 4.29 20.07 -15.63
C PRO A 273 3.34 18.91 -15.96
N LEU A 274 3.69 18.03 -16.90
CA LEU A 274 2.86 16.86 -17.24
C LEU A 274 2.69 15.93 -16.03
N VAL A 275 3.78 15.61 -15.33
CA VAL A 275 3.78 14.73 -14.15
C VAL A 275 3.00 15.38 -13.01
N ALA A 276 3.21 16.67 -12.75
CA ALA A 276 2.51 17.42 -11.72
C ALA A 276 0.99 17.41 -11.93
N TRP A 277 0.53 17.75 -13.14
CA TRP A 277 -0.90 17.75 -13.48
C TRP A 277 -1.48 16.33 -13.48
N SER A 278 -0.75 15.34 -13.96
CA SER A 278 -1.17 13.92 -13.89
C SER A 278 -1.42 13.50 -12.45
N GLY A 279 -0.50 13.84 -11.54
CA GLY A 279 -0.64 13.56 -10.10
C GLY A 279 -1.83 14.30 -9.48
N ALA A 280 -1.98 15.58 -9.73
CA ALA A 280 -3.06 16.42 -9.18
C ALA A 280 -4.45 15.93 -9.65
N VAL A 281 -4.61 15.67 -10.95
CA VAL A 281 -5.86 15.16 -11.53
C VAL A 281 -6.18 13.76 -10.99
N THR A 282 -5.18 12.88 -10.89
CA THR A 282 -5.39 11.56 -10.29
C THR A 282 -5.79 11.67 -8.82
N ALA A 283 -5.16 12.54 -8.04
CA ALA A 283 -5.48 12.75 -6.63
C ALA A 283 -6.95 13.19 -6.46
N LEU A 284 -7.42 14.10 -7.29
CA LEU A 284 -8.80 14.60 -7.25
C LEU A 284 -9.80 13.53 -7.73
N VAL A 285 -9.61 12.98 -8.93
CA VAL A 285 -10.57 12.08 -9.57
C VAL A 285 -10.68 10.76 -8.81
N LEU A 286 -9.54 10.13 -8.47
CA LEU A 286 -9.55 8.87 -7.70
C LEU A 286 -9.95 9.09 -6.24
N GLY A 287 -9.77 10.28 -5.70
CA GLY A 287 -10.37 10.70 -4.43
C GLY A 287 -11.89 10.70 -4.48
N LEU A 288 -12.50 11.25 -5.53
CA LEU A 288 -13.96 11.21 -5.75
C LEU A 288 -14.45 9.77 -5.95
N VAL A 289 -13.70 8.94 -6.70
CA VAL A 289 -13.99 7.51 -6.83
C VAL A 289 -13.94 6.81 -5.47
N ALA A 290 -12.95 7.10 -4.63
CA ALA A 290 -12.88 6.56 -3.26
C ALA A 290 -14.09 6.98 -2.41
N ALA A 291 -14.52 8.24 -2.53
CA ALA A 291 -15.73 8.73 -1.84
C ALA A 291 -17.00 8.01 -2.31
N ALA A 292 -17.07 7.53 -3.54
CA ALA A 292 -18.21 6.77 -4.08
C ALA A 292 -18.23 5.30 -3.64
N GLN A 293 -17.09 4.69 -3.25
CA GLN A 293 -17.00 3.26 -2.95
C GLN A 293 -17.86 2.84 -1.75
N THR A 294 -18.41 1.63 -1.83
CA THR A 294 -19.18 0.97 -0.75
C THR A 294 -18.43 -0.22 -0.13
N ASP A 295 -17.32 -0.66 -0.73
CA ASP A 295 -16.40 -1.67 -0.24
C ASP A 295 -15.17 -0.99 0.37
N LEU A 296 -14.77 -1.40 1.59
CA LEU A 296 -13.66 -0.77 2.30
C LEU A 296 -12.32 -0.99 1.60
N LYS A 297 -12.04 -2.21 1.07
CA LYS A 297 -10.80 -2.47 0.33
C LYS A 297 -10.74 -1.64 -0.96
N GLN A 298 -11.85 -1.49 -1.67
CA GLN A 298 -11.93 -0.66 -2.88
C GLN A 298 -11.77 0.84 -2.56
N LEU A 299 -12.37 1.31 -1.45
CA LEU A 299 -12.14 2.68 -0.97
C LEU A 299 -10.67 2.92 -0.68
N LEU A 300 -10.02 1.98 0.03
CA LEU A 300 -8.59 2.07 0.34
C LEU A 300 -7.73 2.01 -0.93
N ALA A 301 -8.09 1.22 -1.94
CA ALA A 301 -7.39 1.16 -3.22
C ALA A 301 -7.48 2.49 -3.99
N ALA A 302 -8.68 3.01 -4.22
CA ALA A 302 -8.87 4.29 -4.92
C ALA A 302 -8.19 5.45 -4.17
N SER A 303 -8.28 5.46 -2.83
CA SER A 303 -7.58 6.44 -2.02
C SER A 303 -6.05 6.25 -2.02
N THR A 304 -5.53 5.05 -2.34
CA THR A 304 -4.08 4.85 -2.57
C THR A 304 -3.65 5.56 -3.85
N CYS A 305 -4.37 5.37 -4.97
CA CYS A 305 -4.08 6.10 -6.21
C CYS A 305 -4.08 7.62 -5.95
N ALA A 306 -5.08 8.12 -5.22
CA ALA A 306 -5.18 9.54 -4.88
C ALA A 306 -3.99 10.03 -4.02
N GLN A 307 -3.60 9.29 -2.99
CA GLN A 307 -2.48 9.70 -2.12
C GLN A 307 -1.12 9.61 -2.82
N ILE A 308 -0.91 8.60 -3.67
CA ILE A 308 0.29 8.52 -4.53
C ILE A 308 0.26 9.64 -5.59
N GLY A 309 -0.92 10.08 -6.03
CA GLY A 309 -1.07 11.27 -6.87
C GLY A 309 -0.44 12.52 -6.26
N PHE A 310 -0.49 12.72 -4.93
CA PHE A 310 0.24 13.80 -4.26
C PHE A 310 1.77 13.62 -4.35
N VAL A 311 2.28 12.39 -4.30
CA VAL A 311 3.73 12.14 -4.47
C VAL A 311 4.16 12.44 -5.90
N VAL A 312 3.33 12.05 -6.88
CA VAL A 312 3.57 12.32 -8.32
C VAL A 312 3.49 13.82 -8.58
N LEU A 313 2.51 14.53 -7.98
CA LEU A 313 2.42 15.99 -8.00
C LEU A 313 3.72 16.63 -7.49
N ALA A 314 4.21 16.18 -6.31
CA ALA A 314 5.45 16.68 -5.74
C ALA A 314 6.67 16.45 -6.67
N ALA A 315 6.78 15.24 -7.25
CA ALA A 315 7.88 14.92 -8.17
C ALA A 315 7.90 15.83 -9.41
N GLY A 316 6.70 16.17 -9.94
CA GLY A 316 6.58 17.08 -11.08
C GLY A 316 6.72 18.57 -10.73
N SER A 317 6.60 18.93 -9.45
CA SER A 317 6.72 20.31 -8.93
C SER A 317 8.03 20.53 -8.18
N HIS A 318 9.07 19.75 -8.46
CA HIS A 318 10.40 19.86 -7.82
C HIS A 318 10.37 19.76 -6.29
N GLY A 319 9.35 19.09 -5.71
CA GLY A 319 9.14 18.91 -4.27
C GLY A 319 9.60 17.53 -3.78
N VAL A 320 10.89 17.20 -3.88
CA VAL A 320 11.43 15.88 -3.50
C VAL A 320 11.25 15.60 -2.01
N ALA A 321 11.46 16.61 -1.15
CA ALA A 321 11.31 16.45 0.30
C ALA A 321 9.83 16.25 0.67
N GLY A 322 8.92 17.07 0.15
CA GLY A 322 7.48 16.93 0.35
C GLY A 322 6.97 15.58 -0.15
N GLY A 323 7.39 15.18 -1.37
CA GLY A 323 7.04 13.87 -1.94
C GLY A 323 7.56 12.70 -1.09
N THR A 324 8.78 12.79 -0.57
CA THR A 324 9.36 11.75 0.30
C THR A 324 8.60 11.66 1.62
N THR A 325 8.31 12.78 2.27
CA THR A 325 7.53 12.82 3.51
C THR A 325 6.14 12.23 3.29
N GLN A 326 5.47 12.60 2.18
CA GLN A 326 4.16 12.07 1.80
C GLN A 326 4.22 10.54 1.57
N LEU A 327 5.26 10.03 0.92
CA LEU A 327 5.42 8.61 0.62
C LEU A 327 5.60 7.79 1.90
N VAL A 328 6.45 8.24 2.83
CA VAL A 328 6.70 7.57 4.12
C VAL A 328 5.45 7.57 5.01
N ALA A 329 4.81 8.72 5.15
CA ALA A 329 3.56 8.86 5.92
C ALA A 329 2.43 7.99 5.32
N HIS A 330 2.32 7.96 3.98
CA HIS A 330 1.40 7.12 3.25
C HIS A 330 1.67 5.64 3.51
N ALA A 331 2.93 5.20 3.45
CA ALA A 331 3.32 3.81 3.64
C ALA A 331 2.84 3.27 5.00
N ALA A 332 3.12 3.98 6.09
CA ALA A 332 2.69 3.59 7.44
C ALA A 332 1.16 3.61 7.59
N THR A 333 0.51 4.69 7.13
CA THR A 333 -0.94 4.86 7.24
C THR A 333 -1.70 3.78 6.48
N LYS A 334 -1.32 3.53 5.23
CA LYS A 334 -2.02 2.58 4.36
C LYS A 334 -1.79 1.14 4.78
N ALA A 335 -0.55 0.78 5.15
CA ALA A 335 -0.29 -0.56 5.68
C ALA A 335 -1.20 -0.83 6.90
N GLY A 336 -1.24 0.09 7.86
CA GLY A 336 -2.09 -0.03 9.04
C GLY A 336 -3.58 -0.15 8.69
N LEU A 337 -4.10 0.66 7.77
CA LEU A 337 -5.51 0.62 7.36
C LEU A 337 -5.89 -0.67 6.62
N PHE A 338 -5.02 -1.18 5.73
CA PHE A 338 -5.27 -2.45 5.04
C PHE A 338 -5.21 -3.64 6.01
N LEU A 339 -4.28 -3.63 6.98
CA LEU A 339 -4.23 -4.68 8.01
C LEU A 339 -5.47 -4.63 8.92
N ALA A 340 -5.95 -3.44 9.29
CA ALA A 340 -7.18 -3.30 10.06
C ALA A 340 -8.41 -3.80 9.27
N ALA A 341 -8.48 -3.48 7.97
CA ALA A 341 -9.54 -3.99 7.09
C ALA A 341 -9.48 -5.53 6.96
N GLY A 342 -8.27 -6.12 6.89
CA GLY A 342 -8.05 -7.56 6.90
C GLY A 342 -8.51 -8.22 8.20
N ALA A 343 -8.15 -7.63 9.35
CA ALA A 343 -8.59 -8.11 10.66
C ALA A 343 -10.13 -8.11 10.78
N TRP A 344 -10.81 -7.08 10.26
CA TRP A 344 -12.27 -7.07 10.23
C TRP A 344 -12.85 -8.05 9.23
N LEU A 345 -12.23 -8.24 8.07
CA LEU A 345 -12.67 -9.26 7.12
C LEU A 345 -12.58 -10.66 7.74
N THR A 346 -11.51 -10.96 8.48
CA THR A 346 -11.36 -12.21 9.23
C THR A 346 -12.42 -12.35 10.33
N ALA A 347 -12.67 -11.29 11.11
CA ALA A 347 -13.55 -11.33 12.28
C ALA A 347 -15.04 -11.29 11.90
N LEU A 348 -15.41 -10.50 10.90
CA LEU A 348 -16.81 -10.19 10.54
C LEU A 348 -17.24 -10.82 9.21
N GLY A 349 -16.31 -11.36 8.40
CA GLY A 349 -16.60 -11.99 7.11
C GLY A 349 -17.08 -11.02 6.02
N THR A 350 -16.89 -9.71 6.20
CA THR A 350 -17.38 -8.70 5.25
C THR A 350 -16.39 -7.55 5.08
N LYS A 351 -16.36 -6.98 3.88
CA LYS A 351 -15.61 -5.77 3.51
C LYS A 351 -16.54 -4.60 3.11
N ARG A 352 -17.87 -4.82 3.13
CA ARG A 352 -18.86 -3.80 2.75
C ARG A 352 -19.07 -2.78 3.88
N LEU A 353 -18.91 -1.50 3.59
CA LEU A 353 -19.05 -0.42 4.59
C LEU A 353 -20.38 -0.45 5.35
N PRO A 354 -21.56 -0.65 4.72
CA PRO A 354 -22.80 -0.74 5.46
C PRO A 354 -22.85 -1.89 6.48
N ALA A 355 -22.22 -3.03 6.17
CA ALA A 355 -22.15 -4.19 7.04
C ALA A 355 -21.04 -4.08 8.11
N LEU A 356 -20.08 -3.17 7.93
CA LEU A 356 -19.01 -2.85 8.92
C LEU A 356 -19.46 -1.83 9.97
N ARG A 357 -20.76 -1.48 10.04
CA ARG A 357 -21.26 -0.60 11.10
C ARG A 357 -20.99 -1.20 12.48
N GLY A 358 -20.37 -0.39 13.35
CA GLY A 358 -20.00 -0.81 14.70
C GLY A 358 -18.74 -1.66 14.79
N ALA A 359 -18.03 -1.91 13.69
CA ALA A 359 -16.82 -2.73 13.64
C ALA A 359 -15.72 -2.25 14.62
N VAL A 360 -15.66 -0.95 14.92
CA VAL A 360 -14.75 -0.38 15.94
C VAL A 360 -14.91 -1.05 17.32
N ARG A 361 -16.10 -1.58 17.63
CA ARG A 361 -16.40 -2.21 18.92
C ARG A 361 -16.04 -3.71 18.95
N THR A 362 -15.86 -4.34 17.80
CA THR A 362 -15.57 -5.78 17.71
C THR A 362 -14.17 -6.12 18.20
N GLY A 363 -13.19 -5.20 17.99
CA GLY A 363 -11.83 -5.33 18.51
C GLY A 363 -11.28 -3.94 18.81
N ARG A 364 -11.17 -3.60 20.08
CA ARG A 364 -10.81 -2.23 20.53
C ARG A 364 -9.51 -1.73 19.89
N THR A 365 -8.47 -2.56 19.81
CA THR A 365 -7.19 -2.16 19.23
C THR A 365 -7.29 -1.90 17.74
N VAL A 366 -7.98 -2.79 16.99
CA VAL A 366 -8.19 -2.63 15.55
C VAL A 366 -9.05 -1.38 15.27
N GLY A 367 -10.08 -1.17 16.10
CA GLY A 367 -10.94 0.01 16.00
C GLY A 367 -10.20 1.32 16.22
N VAL A 368 -9.37 1.41 17.27
CA VAL A 368 -8.54 2.58 17.55
C VAL A 368 -7.53 2.80 16.43
N ALA A 369 -6.84 1.75 15.99
CA ALA A 369 -5.87 1.82 14.91
C ALA A 369 -6.50 2.31 13.60
N PHE A 370 -7.64 1.78 13.22
CA PHE A 370 -8.37 2.25 12.04
C PHE A 370 -8.80 3.71 12.18
N THR A 371 -9.28 4.12 13.37
CA THR A 371 -9.71 5.49 13.64
C THR A 371 -8.54 6.47 13.46
N VAL A 372 -7.40 6.21 14.09
CA VAL A 372 -6.21 7.06 13.94
C VAL A 372 -5.73 7.07 12.48
N GLY A 373 -5.66 5.91 11.82
CA GLY A 373 -5.28 5.83 10.41
C GLY A 373 -6.23 6.59 9.48
N ALA A 374 -7.54 6.53 9.72
CA ALA A 374 -8.53 7.27 8.93
C ALA A 374 -8.45 8.80 9.16
N LEU A 375 -8.19 9.24 10.40
CA LEU A 375 -7.94 10.65 10.71
C LEU A 375 -6.64 11.15 10.08
N THR A 376 -5.58 10.33 10.10
CA THR A 376 -4.32 10.63 9.39
C THR A 376 -4.57 10.74 7.89
N LEU A 377 -5.32 9.81 7.31
CA LEU A 377 -5.67 9.81 5.88
C LEU A 377 -6.50 11.02 5.48
N ALA A 378 -7.40 11.48 6.37
CA ALA A 378 -8.16 12.70 6.21
C ALA A 378 -7.27 13.96 6.12
N GLY A 379 -6.06 13.90 6.68
CA GLY A 379 -5.19 15.06 6.82
C GLY A 379 -5.58 15.92 8.02
N LEU A 380 -5.97 15.29 9.13
CA LEU A 380 -6.31 16.03 10.35
C LEU A 380 -5.03 16.48 11.07
N PRO A 381 -4.88 17.77 11.43
CA PRO A 381 -3.74 18.22 12.23
C PRO A 381 -3.75 17.58 13.63
N PRO A 382 -2.61 17.29 14.23
CA PRO A 382 -1.23 17.40 13.75
C PRO A 382 -0.66 16.11 13.11
N LEU A 383 -1.50 15.28 12.50
CA LEU A 383 -1.11 13.96 11.97
C LEU A 383 -0.28 14.07 10.66
N SER A 384 0.51 13.03 10.37
CA SER A 384 1.58 13.07 9.38
C SER A 384 1.15 13.46 7.96
N LEU A 385 0.03 12.91 7.46
CA LEU A 385 -0.43 13.22 6.09
C LEU A 385 -1.00 14.63 5.94
N TRP A 386 -1.34 15.33 7.01
CA TRP A 386 -1.65 16.75 6.95
C TRP A 386 -0.40 17.55 6.61
N ALA A 387 0.62 17.46 7.43
CA ALA A 387 1.86 18.19 7.25
C ALA A 387 2.60 17.82 5.95
N ALA A 388 2.59 16.52 5.58
CA ALA A 388 3.19 16.07 4.33
C ALA A 388 2.47 16.62 3.09
N LYS A 389 1.14 16.73 3.10
CA LYS A 389 0.39 17.36 2.00
C LYS A 389 0.70 18.84 1.87
N ASP A 390 0.87 19.54 2.98
CA ASP A 390 1.20 20.98 2.95
C ASP A 390 2.59 21.22 2.34
N GLU A 391 3.57 20.34 2.62
CA GLU A 391 4.88 20.36 1.94
C GLU A 391 4.73 20.15 0.42
N VAL A 392 3.88 19.19 -0.01
CA VAL A 392 3.60 18.96 -1.44
C VAL A 392 2.89 20.15 -2.08
N LEU A 393 1.92 20.74 -1.37
CA LEU A 393 1.15 21.87 -1.87
C LEU A 393 1.99 23.15 -1.97
N ALA A 394 2.95 23.35 -1.07
CA ALA A 394 3.89 24.46 -1.14
C ALA A 394 4.73 24.38 -2.44
N ALA A 395 5.24 23.20 -2.79
CA ALA A 395 5.93 22.98 -4.06
C ALA A 395 5.00 23.24 -5.27
N ALA A 396 3.77 22.73 -5.23
CA ALA A 396 2.78 22.93 -6.28
C ALA A 396 2.40 24.42 -6.46
N ARG A 397 2.38 25.21 -5.38
CA ARG A 397 2.16 26.66 -5.42
C ARG A 397 3.27 27.38 -6.19
N GLY A 398 4.50 26.93 -6.06
CA GLY A 398 5.63 27.46 -6.81
C GLY A 398 5.48 27.32 -8.32
N GLU A 399 4.83 26.25 -8.78
CA GLU A 399 4.57 25.98 -10.20
C GLU A 399 3.34 26.75 -10.74
N GLY A 400 2.37 27.08 -9.87
CA GLY A 400 1.21 27.86 -10.26
C GLY A 400 -0.03 27.68 -9.39
N THR A 401 -0.83 28.75 -9.33
CA THR A 401 -2.06 28.81 -8.52
C THR A 401 -3.07 27.73 -8.91
N GLY A 402 -3.20 27.38 -10.20
CA GLY A 402 -4.14 26.37 -10.67
C GLY A 402 -3.82 24.98 -10.09
N LEU A 403 -2.55 24.61 -10.07
CA LEU A 403 -2.08 23.34 -9.53
C LEU A 403 -2.28 23.25 -8.01
N TYR A 404 -1.99 24.35 -7.31
CA TYR A 404 -2.24 24.48 -5.87
C TYR A 404 -3.73 24.30 -5.52
N VAL A 405 -4.63 24.98 -6.25
CA VAL A 405 -6.09 24.89 -6.03
C VAL A 405 -6.61 23.47 -6.26
N VAL A 406 -6.17 22.81 -7.33
CA VAL A 406 -6.57 21.42 -7.60
C VAL A 406 -6.02 20.48 -6.51
N GLY A 407 -4.80 20.70 -6.04
CA GLY A 407 -4.21 19.96 -4.92
C GLY A 407 -5.01 20.14 -3.61
N LEU A 408 -5.40 21.38 -3.27
CA LEU A 408 -6.28 21.67 -2.12
C LEU A 408 -7.64 20.99 -2.25
N ALA A 409 -8.25 21.01 -3.43
CA ALA A 409 -9.51 20.32 -3.70
C ALA A 409 -9.36 18.80 -3.50
N ALA A 410 -8.26 18.20 -3.96
CA ALA A 410 -7.95 16.80 -3.75
C ALA A 410 -7.75 16.48 -2.25
N ALA A 411 -7.13 17.38 -1.48
CA ALA A 411 -6.98 17.24 -0.03
C ALA A 411 -8.33 17.29 0.70
N ALA A 412 -9.22 18.18 0.29
CA ALA A 412 -10.59 18.24 0.79
C ALA A 412 -11.38 16.94 0.50
N VAL A 413 -11.25 16.41 -0.72
CA VAL A 413 -11.86 15.11 -1.10
C VAL A 413 -11.26 13.96 -0.28
N ALA A 414 -9.95 14.02 0.07
CA ALA A 414 -9.33 13.04 0.95
C ALA A 414 -10.00 13.01 2.33
N THR A 415 -10.38 14.15 2.86
CA THR A 415 -11.15 14.24 4.09
C THR A 415 -12.53 13.60 3.94
N VAL A 416 -13.23 13.82 2.81
CA VAL A 416 -14.58 13.26 2.57
C VAL A 416 -14.58 11.74 2.64
N TYR A 417 -13.73 11.03 1.87
CA TYR A 417 -13.75 9.56 1.87
C TYR A 417 -13.26 8.96 3.18
N SER A 418 -12.33 9.63 3.87
CA SER A 418 -11.81 9.16 5.15
C SER A 418 -12.84 9.29 6.27
N VAL A 419 -13.51 10.43 6.37
CA VAL A 419 -14.60 10.67 7.33
C VAL A 419 -15.80 9.75 7.03
N LYS A 420 -16.11 9.52 5.74
CA LYS A 420 -17.14 8.53 5.34
C LYS A 420 -16.81 7.15 5.89
N ALA A 421 -15.59 6.64 5.68
CA ALA A 421 -15.18 5.33 6.19
C ALA A 421 -15.28 5.28 7.73
N LEU A 422 -14.79 6.32 8.41
CA LEU A 422 -14.86 6.43 9.86
C LEU A 422 -16.31 6.46 10.37
N TRP A 423 -17.17 7.20 9.72
CA TRP A 423 -18.59 7.28 10.08
C TRP A 423 -19.27 5.91 10.02
N TYR A 424 -19.03 5.13 8.96
CA TYR A 424 -19.61 3.79 8.85
C TYR A 424 -19.13 2.87 9.99
N VAL A 425 -17.85 2.78 10.26
CA VAL A 425 -17.31 1.83 11.24
C VAL A 425 -17.62 2.20 12.70
N THR A 426 -17.92 3.45 12.98
CA THR A 426 -18.24 3.93 14.34
C THR A 426 -19.74 3.87 14.69
N ARG A 427 -20.63 3.92 13.70
CA ARG A 427 -22.08 3.94 13.92
C ARG A 427 -22.64 2.55 14.20
N PRO A 428 -23.58 2.42 15.16
CA PRO A 428 -24.23 1.14 15.43
C PRO A 428 -25.00 0.63 14.21
N LEU A 429 -25.13 -0.70 14.08
CA LEU A 429 -26.03 -1.30 13.09
C LEU A 429 -27.46 -0.83 13.36
N PRO A 430 -28.22 -0.44 12.34
CA PRO A 430 -29.66 -0.23 12.46
C PRO A 430 -30.34 -1.54 12.88
N SER A 431 -31.27 -1.47 13.83
CA SER A 431 -32.03 -2.62 14.32
C SER A 431 -32.81 -3.35 13.23
N ASP A 432 -33.15 -2.66 12.15
CA ASP A 432 -34.00 -3.16 11.06
C ASP A 432 -33.24 -3.93 9.96
N LEU A 433 -31.91 -3.99 10.03
CA LEU A 433 -31.07 -4.63 9.00
C LEU A 433 -30.63 -6.06 9.35
N GLY A 434 -31.14 -6.63 10.44
CA GLY A 434 -30.72 -7.95 10.94
C GLY A 434 -31.06 -9.16 10.06
N ALA A 435 -31.85 -9.02 8.99
CA ALA A 435 -32.36 -10.17 8.21
C ALA A 435 -32.24 -10.06 6.68
N GLY A 436 -31.81 -8.95 6.11
CA GLY A 436 -31.98 -8.72 4.66
C GLY A 436 -30.73 -8.40 3.84
N TYR A 437 -29.57 -8.19 4.45
CA TYR A 437 -28.35 -7.75 3.74
C TYR A 437 -27.42 -8.89 3.27
N ASP A 438 -27.76 -10.14 3.57
CA ASP A 438 -26.96 -11.33 3.22
C ASP A 438 -27.33 -11.96 1.87
N THR A 439 -28.03 -11.25 0.98
CA THR A 439 -28.55 -11.81 -0.29
C THR A 439 -27.70 -11.49 -1.51
N GLU A 440 -26.37 -11.55 -1.41
CA GLU A 440 -25.54 -11.83 -2.59
C GLU A 440 -25.08 -13.30 -2.58
N PRO A 441 -24.97 -13.94 -3.79
CA PRO A 441 -24.53 -15.33 -3.85
C PRO A 441 -23.16 -15.43 -3.18
N ARG A 442 -23.15 -16.17 -2.08
CA ARG A 442 -21.98 -16.48 -1.28
C ARG A 442 -20.98 -17.26 -2.13
N GLY A 443 -20.07 -16.57 -2.79
CA GLY A 443 -18.81 -17.20 -3.20
C GLY A 443 -18.08 -17.58 -1.93
N ALA A 444 -18.05 -18.87 -1.66
CA ALA A 444 -17.29 -19.67 -0.68
C ALA A 444 -16.36 -18.97 0.34
N GLU A 445 -16.73 -17.84 0.94
CA GLU A 445 -16.07 -17.30 2.13
C GLU A 445 -16.67 -17.99 3.35
N ARG A 446 -15.87 -18.82 4.00
CA ARG A 446 -16.28 -19.66 5.14
C ARG A 446 -16.74 -18.81 6.32
N HIS A 447 -17.98 -19.01 6.75
CA HIS A 447 -18.59 -18.27 7.85
C HIS A 447 -18.32 -18.88 9.21
N GLY A 448 -17.96 -18.03 10.15
CA GLY A 448 -17.94 -18.24 11.58
C GLY A 448 -17.22 -17.07 12.25
N PRO A 449 -17.68 -16.54 13.40
CA PRO A 449 -16.94 -15.54 14.15
C PRO A 449 -15.59 -16.13 14.55
N ARG A 450 -14.53 -15.61 13.95
CA ARG A 450 -13.16 -16.04 14.24
C ARG A 450 -12.48 -14.98 15.09
N CYS A 451 -11.83 -15.42 16.16
CA CYS A 451 -11.01 -14.53 16.96
C CYS A 451 -9.76 -14.13 16.16
N THR A 452 -9.47 -12.84 16.10
CA THR A 452 -8.17 -12.34 15.61
C THR A 452 -7.06 -12.90 16.50
N ALA A 453 -5.91 -13.23 15.90
CA ALA A 453 -4.80 -13.76 16.65
C ALA A 453 -4.30 -12.76 17.71
N ARG A 454 -3.80 -13.24 18.85
CA ARG A 454 -3.29 -12.38 19.94
C ARG A 454 -2.09 -11.51 19.53
N THR A 455 -1.39 -11.86 18.46
CA THR A 455 -0.22 -11.14 17.92
C THR A 455 -0.57 -10.03 16.95
N THR A 456 -1.78 -10.02 16.40
CA THR A 456 -2.28 -9.02 15.43
C THR A 456 -2.19 -7.55 15.90
N PRO A 457 -2.38 -7.22 17.20
CA PRO A 457 -2.34 -5.83 17.66
C PRO A 457 -0.97 -5.16 17.52
N VAL A 458 0.13 -5.87 17.75
CA VAL A 458 1.48 -5.26 17.84
C VAL A 458 1.92 -4.58 16.54
N PRO A 459 1.94 -5.25 15.37
CA PRO A 459 2.33 -4.62 14.11
C PRO A 459 1.37 -3.49 13.70
N LEU A 460 0.09 -3.64 14.03
CA LEU A 460 -0.92 -2.62 13.74
C LEU A 460 -0.69 -1.35 14.56
N ILE A 461 -0.42 -1.47 15.86
CA ILE A 461 -0.09 -0.34 16.73
C ILE A 461 1.20 0.33 16.24
N ALA A 462 2.24 -0.43 15.91
CA ALA A 462 3.51 0.12 15.43
C ALA A 462 3.32 0.98 14.17
N LEU A 463 2.60 0.47 13.17
CA LEU A 463 2.34 1.19 11.92
C LEU A 463 1.52 2.47 12.14
N ILE A 464 0.47 2.39 12.96
CA ILE A 464 -0.41 3.55 13.20
C ILE A 464 0.25 4.58 14.11
N SER A 465 1.08 4.15 15.08
CA SER A 465 1.89 5.09 15.87
C SER A 465 2.90 5.81 14.97
N ALA A 466 3.57 5.09 14.06
CA ALA A 466 4.44 5.71 13.06
C ALA A 466 3.65 6.69 12.18
N ALA A 467 2.47 6.30 11.68
CA ALA A 467 1.60 7.17 10.89
C ALA A 467 1.19 8.44 11.64
N ALA A 468 0.97 8.39 12.94
CA ALA A 468 0.64 9.56 13.75
C ALA A 468 1.85 10.47 13.99
N VAL A 469 3.02 9.89 14.30
CA VAL A 469 4.23 10.62 14.75
C VAL A 469 5.05 11.19 13.58
N LEU A 470 5.04 10.56 12.42
CA LEU A 470 5.84 11.00 11.26
C LEU A 470 5.55 12.43 10.79
N GLY A 471 4.45 13.05 11.25
CA GLY A 471 4.19 14.48 11.06
C GLY A 471 5.27 15.41 11.66
N VAL A 472 6.03 14.91 12.61
CA VAL A 472 7.21 15.61 13.17
C VAL A 472 8.23 15.96 12.07
N LEU A 473 8.31 15.17 10.99
CA LEU A 473 9.23 15.42 9.87
C LEU A 473 8.93 16.72 9.10
N ALA A 474 7.73 17.26 9.23
CA ALA A 474 7.35 18.54 8.63
C ALA A 474 7.55 19.74 9.60
N LEU A 475 8.01 19.53 10.82
CA LEU A 475 8.37 20.62 11.73
C LEU A 475 9.67 21.30 11.25
N PRO A 476 9.87 22.60 11.51
CA PRO A 476 10.98 23.39 10.92
C PRO A 476 12.37 22.76 11.05
N GLY A 477 12.73 22.21 12.21
CA GLY A 477 14.03 21.56 12.42
C GLY A 477 14.17 20.24 11.67
N PRO A 478 13.33 19.23 11.90
CA PRO A 478 13.35 17.96 11.15
C PRO A 478 13.15 18.13 9.65
N ALA A 479 12.30 19.07 9.19
CA ALA A 479 12.10 19.33 7.78
C ALA A 479 13.35 19.89 7.10
N SER A 480 14.06 20.83 7.73
CA SER A 480 15.32 21.34 7.20
C SER A 480 16.41 20.27 7.15
N TRP A 481 16.49 19.42 8.18
CA TRP A 481 17.37 18.26 8.17
C TRP A 481 17.03 17.30 7.03
N LEU A 482 15.74 16.98 6.83
CA LEU A 482 15.31 16.08 5.75
C LEU A 482 15.64 16.67 4.37
N ARG A 483 15.38 17.97 4.14
CA ARG A 483 15.75 18.65 2.89
C ARG A 483 17.25 18.59 2.64
N SER A 484 18.08 18.81 3.66
CA SER A 484 19.54 18.69 3.53
C SER A 484 19.98 17.25 3.25
N LEU A 485 19.32 16.25 3.88
CA LEU A 485 19.55 14.84 3.65
C LEU A 485 19.27 14.43 2.19
N LEU A 486 18.23 14.99 1.60
CA LEU A 486 17.76 14.69 0.24
C LEU A 486 18.46 15.55 -0.84
N GLY A 487 19.33 16.50 -0.45
CA GLY A 487 19.92 17.45 -1.39
C GLY A 487 18.92 18.49 -1.92
N ALA A 488 17.81 18.70 -1.24
CA ALA A 488 16.66 19.52 -1.63
C ALA A 488 16.57 20.82 -0.79
N ALA A 489 17.70 21.39 -0.38
CA ALA A 489 17.74 22.54 0.53
C ALA A 489 17.05 23.80 -0.01
N GLY A 490 16.93 23.93 -1.35
CA GLY A 490 16.26 25.05 -2.01
C GLY A 490 14.75 24.91 -2.19
N GLU A 491 14.14 23.81 -1.76
CA GLU A 491 12.70 23.60 -1.89
C GLU A 491 11.90 24.57 -1.03
N GLN A 492 10.77 25.04 -1.57
CA GLN A 492 9.85 25.92 -0.86
C GLN A 492 9.24 25.19 0.35
N ALA A 493 9.34 25.83 1.52
CA ALA A 493 8.66 25.39 2.72
C ALA A 493 7.23 25.94 2.74
N PRO A 494 6.26 25.21 3.33
CA PRO A 494 4.93 25.76 3.58
C PRO A 494 5.00 26.96 4.52
N GLU A 495 4.22 27.98 4.22
CA GLU A 495 4.07 29.17 5.08
C GLU A 495 3.03 28.89 6.20
N PRO A 496 3.10 29.58 7.34
CA PRO A 496 2.18 29.36 8.47
C PRO A 496 0.69 29.48 8.08
N TRP A 497 0.35 30.37 7.15
CA TRP A 497 -1.02 30.54 6.68
C TRP A 497 -1.53 29.34 5.86
N GLU A 498 -0.65 28.62 5.16
CA GLU A 498 -0.99 27.41 4.39
C GLU A 498 -1.40 26.28 5.34
N PHE A 499 -0.65 26.09 6.41
CA PHE A 499 -1.03 25.15 7.48
C PHE A 499 -2.37 25.53 8.14
N ALA A 500 -2.61 26.82 8.37
CA ALA A 500 -3.89 27.28 8.93
C ALA A 500 -5.05 27.07 7.95
N LEU A 501 -4.83 27.34 6.66
CA LEU A 501 -5.82 27.15 5.59
C LEU A 501 -6.19 25.67 5.44
N SER A 502 -5.20 24.79 5.32
CA SER A 502 -5.41 23.34 5.14
C SER A 502 -6.07 22.72 6.36
N ALA A 503 -5.66 23.11 7.57
CA ALA A 503 -6.28 22.70 8.82
C ALA A 503 -7.75 23.14 8.89
N GLY A 504 -8.02 24.41 8.62
CA GLY A 504 -9.38 24.98 8.60
C GLY A 504 -10.27 24.27 7.59
N LEU A 505 -9.77 24.05 6.36
CA LEU A 505 -10.46 23.33 5.30
C LEU A 505 -10.77 21.90 5.71
N THR A 506 -9.79 21.15 6.24
CA THR A 506 -9.97 19.77 6.69
C THR A 506 -11.01 19.68 7.80
N LEU A 507 -10.95 20.55 8.81
CA LEU A 507 -11.90 20.56 9.92
C LEU A 507 -13.32 20.92 9.45
N ALA A 508 -13.45 21.93 8.58
CA ALA A 508 -14.74 22.35 8.03
C ALA A 508 -15.38 21.23 7.19
N VAL A 509 -14.61 20.60 6.28
CA VAL A 509 -15.09 19.48 5.46
C VAL A 509 -15.43 18.27 6.32
N ALA A 510 -14.58 17.92 7.28
CA ALA A 510 -14.85 16.82 8.20
C ALA A 510 -16.14 17.04 9.01
N GLY A 511 -16.33 18.23 9.56
CA GLY A 511 -17.53 18.61 10.29
C GLY A 511 -18.78 18.57 9.41
N LEU A 512 -18.70 19.10 8.18
CA LEU A 512 -19.81 19.13 7.23
C LEU A 512 -20.24 17.70 6.81
N VAL A 513 -19.26 16.86 6.45
CA VAL A 513 -19.52 15.46 6.04
C VAL A 513 -20.11 14.67 7.21
N TRP A 514 -19.55 14.82 8.41
CA TRP A 514 -20.06 14.15 9.59
C TRP A 514 -21.49 14.59 9.94
N TRP A 515 -21.76 15.88 9.90
CA TRP A 515 -23.08 16.45 10.16
C TRP A 515 -24.10 16.00 9.10
N TRP A 516 -23.75 16.06 7.81
CA TRP A 516 -24.63 15.62 6.74
C TRP A 516 -24.94 14.12 6.84
N ALA A 517 -23.96 13.29 7.12
CA ALA A 517 -24.12 11.84 7.27
C ALA A 517 -24.93 11.45 8.53
N THR A 518 -25.02 12.33 9.53
CA THR A 518 -25.81 12.08 10.76
C THR A 518 -27.26 12.53 10.66
N ARG A 519 -27.63 13.29 9.64
CA ARG A 519 -29.04 13.69 9.44
C ARG A 519 -29.91 12.47 9.24
N PRO A 520 -31.10 12.40 9.91
CA PRO A 520 -32.07 11.37 9.61
C PRO A 520 -32.45 11.50 8.12
N ALA A 521 -32.29 10.41 7.36
CA ALA A 521 -32.78 10.37 6.00
C ALA A 521 -34.28 10.69 6.07
N ALA A 522 -34.75 11.75 5.39
CA ALA A 522 -36.16 12.01 5.22
C ALA A 522 -36.79 10.74 4.66
N VAL A 523 -37.56 10.03 5.47
CA VAL A 523 -38.19 8.74 5.14
C VAL A 523 -39.06 8.99 3.93
N SER A 524 -38.62 8.58 2.75
CA SER A 524 -39.47 8.49 1.58
C SER A 524 -40.68 7.63 1.97
N SER A 525 -41.88 8.20 1.93
CA SER A 525 -43.13 7.66 2.43
C SER A 525 -43.65 6.39 1.73
N LYS A 526 -42.81 5.66 1.00
CA LYS A 526 -43.16 4.47 0.22
C LYS A 526 -42.92 3.13 0.93
N SER A 527 -42.45 3.10 2.18
CA SER A 527 -42.17 1.85 2.91
C SER A 527 -43.12 1.56 4.09
N ARG A 528 -44.30 2.17 4.17
CA ARG A 528 -45.28 1.91 5.26
C ARG A 528 -46.22 0.75 5.02
N LEU A 529 -45.99 -0.11 4.04
CA LEU A 529 -46.90 -1.22 3.69
C LEU A 529 -46.27 -2.61 3.83
N ALA A 530 -45.43 -2.83 4.84
CA ALA A 530 -45.03 -4.20 5.23
C ALA A 530 -44.72 -4.25 6.73
N ARG A 531 -45.77 -4.02 7.58
CA ARG A 531 -45.71 -4.45 8.99
C ARG A 531 -46.68 -5.62 9.16
N GLY A 532 -46.12 -6.81 9.07
CA GLY A 532 -46.77 -8.06 9.46
C GLY A 532 -45.80 -8.86 10.31
N VAL A 533 -46.09 -8.84 11.59
CA VAL A 533 -45.89 -9.85 12.66
C VAL A 533 -44.87 -10.97 12.37
N TRP A 534 -43.77 -11.00 13.14
CA TRP A 534 -43.22 -12.26 13.68
C TRP A 534 -42.51 -11.98 15.02
N HIS A 535 -43.02 -12.56 16.11
CA HIS A 535 -42.36 -12.75 17.38
C HIS A 535 -41.47 -14.00 17.26
N GLY A 536 -40.18 -13.90 17.55
CA GLY A 536 -39.25 -15.01 17.58
C GLY A 536 -38.06 -14.73 18.50
N THR A 537 -37.99 -15.50 19.54
CA THR A 537 -37.08 -15.50 20.68
C THR A 537 -35.61 -15.60 20.31
N SER A 538 -34.78 -14.78 20.97
CA SER A 538 -33.29 -14.81 20.89
C SER A 538 -32.70 -16.02 21.61
N PRO A 539 -31.69 -16.73 21.04
CA PRO A 539 -30.89 -17.68 21.80
C PRO A 539 -29.67 -16.99 22.41
N ARG A 540 -29.57 -17.07 23.72
CA ARG A 540 -28.38 -16.70 24.51
C ARG A 540 -27.26 -17.71 24.28
N CYS A 541 -26.07 -17.30 23.91
CA CYS A 541 -24.86 -18.11 23.93
C CYS A 541 -24.50 -18.50 25.37
N ARG A 542 -24.60 -19.78 25.69
CA ARG A 542 -23.99 -20.39 26.90
C ARG A 542 -22.66 -21.02 26.51
N SER A 543 -21.61 -20.62 27.20
CA SER A 543 -20.32 -21.29 27.23
C SER A 543 -20.48 -22.72 27.73
N ARG A 544 -20.02 -23.73 26.98
CA ARG A 544 -19.85 -25.09 27.47
C ARG A 544 -18.34 -25.42 27.49
N ALA A 545 -17.88 -25.71 28.68
CA ALA A 545 -16.61 -26.34 28.97
C ALA A 545 -16.61 -27.79 28.46
N SER A 546 -15.44 -28.23 27.99
CA SER A 546 -15.18 -29.58 27.53
C SER A 546 -15.11 -30.56 28.70
N THR A 547 -15.81 -31.66 28.60
CA THR A 547 -15.41 -32.92 29.26
C THR A 547 -15.50 -34.06 28.24
N SER A 548 -14.44 -34.79 28.21
CA SER A 548 -14.20 -36.01 27.43
C SER A 548 -15.11 -37.17 27.87
N SER A 549 -15.61 -37.97 26.95
CA SER A 549 -15.70 -39.41 27.15
C SER A 549 -15.89 -40.16 25.83
N THR A 550 -15.16 -41.21 25.78
CA THR A 550 -14.95 -42.32 24.87
C THR A 550 -16.22 -43.14 24.61
N SER A 551 -16.25 -43.77 23.48
CA SER A 551 -16.80 -45.13 23.14
C SER A 551 -17.84 -45.11 22.03
N THR A 552 -17.65 -45.82 21.04
CA THR A 552 -17.91 -47.20 20.63
C THR A 552 -18.57 -47.25 19.24
N ILE A 553 -17.84 -47.67 18.26
CA ILE A 553 -17.95 -48.82 17.35
C ILE A 553 -19.35 -49.14 16.73
N LEU A 554 -19.34 -49.35 15.47
CA LEU A 554 -19.86 -50.43 14.62
C LEU A 554 -20.91 -50.04 13.54
N ARG A 555 -20.51 -50.41 12.30
CA ARG A 555 -21.23 -51.15 11.22
C ARG A 555 -22.33 -50.41 10.48
N LEU A 556 -22.54 -50.55 9.20
CA LEU A 556 -22.37 -51.50 8.08
C LEU A 556 -22.68 -50.71 6.81
N ALA A 557 -21.95 -50.72 5.76
CA ALA A 557 -21.90 -51.67 4.64
C ALA A 557 -23.13 -51.61 3.69
N MET A 558 -22.85 -51.37 2.40
CA MET A 558 -23.48 -51.85 1.17
C MET A 558 -24.80 -51.20 0.67
N HIS A 559 -24.79 -50.65 -0.50
CA HIS A 559 -25.20 -51.13 -1.83
C HIS A 559 -25.10 -49.99 -2.83
N ARG A 560 -24.28 -50.07 -3.84
CA ARG A 560 -24.40 -50.55 -5.25
C ARG A 560 -25.52 -49.88 -6.08
N THR A 561 -25.03 -49.39 -7.22
CA THR A 561 -25.63 -49.33 -8.57
C THR A 561 -26.67 -48.25 -8.83
N ARG A 562 -26.40 -47.32 -9.68
CA ARG A 562 -26.27 -47.25 -11.14
C ARG A 562 -25.66 -45.93 -11.57
#